data_038c2d545a2204b86db52a967893170f
#
_entry.id   038c2d545a2204b86db52a967893170f
#
_cell.length_a   1.000
_cell.length_b   1.000
_cell.length_c   1.000
_cell.angle_alpha   90.00
_cell.angle_beta   90.00
_cell.angle_gamma   90.00
#
_symmetry.space_group_name_H-M   'P 1'
#
loop_
_entity.id
_entity.type
_entity.pdbx_description
1 polymer ?
#
loop_
_entity_poly.entity_id
_entity_poly.type
_entity_poly.pdbx_seq_one_letter_code
_entity_poly.pdbx_strand_id
1 'polypeptide(L)'
;MNTAPKIMIVRHAEKPAAKGSPHGVDINGKQDPESLIPLGWQRAGGLATLFAPSNGQFKSAQLAKPQFLFASGVGKHSNSLRPQETITPTSQLLGVAIDGSCLKGQEAALAARIVQCAGVVLVAWEHQDIPTIANAILGNSTTVPQKWPGDRFDLVWIFDLNAATGKYAFSQVPQMLLAGDSPTPIA
;
A
#
# COMPACT_ATOMS: atom_id res chain seq x y z
N MET A 1 23.04 1.23 8.68
CA MET A 1 22.19 1.67 9.80
C MET A 1 20.97 0.76 9.81
N ASN A 2 20.72 0.06 10.92
CA ASN A 2 19.54 -0.80 11.05
C ASN A 2 18.34 0.12 11.22
N THR A 3 17.53 0.29 10.19
CA THR A 3 16.28 1.06 10.29
C THR A 3 15.31 0.31 11.21
N ALA A 4 14.73 1.02 12.17
CA ALA A 4 13.72 0.43 13.04
C ALA A 4 12.57 -0.15 12.18
N PRO A 5 12.00 -1.30 12.57
CA PRO A 5 10.89 -1.91 11.85
C PRO A 5 9.73 -0.92 11.67
N LYS A 6 9.29 -0.79 10.43
CA LYS A 6 8.21 0.11 10.01
C LYS A 6 7.33 -0.61 8.99
N ILE A 7 6.03 -0.48 9.11
CA ILE A 7 5.08 -1.00 8.11
C ILE A 7 4.34 0.19 7.52
N MET A 8 4.30 0.25 6.21
CA MET A 8 3.56 1.24 5.43
C MET A 8 2.52 0.50 4.60
N ILE A 9 1.26 0.94 4.67
CA ILE A 9 0.17 0.32 3.91
C ILE A 9 -0.45 1.38 3.02
N VAL A 10 -0.60 1.05 1.74
CA VAL A 10 -1.34 1.82 0.76
C VAL A 10 -2.50 0.99 0.22
N ARG A 11 -3.56 1.66 -0.16
CA ARG A 11 -4.59 1.06 -0.99
C ARG A 11 -4.04 0.88 -2.41
N HIS A 12 -4.52 -0.15 -3.14
CA HIS A 12 -4.28 -0.21 -4.59
C HIS A 12 -4.73 1.09 -5.27
N ALA A 13 -4.04 1.49 -6.33
CA ALA A 13 -4.32 2.72 -7.07
C ALA A 13 -5.65 2.65 -7.84
N GLU A 14 -5.97 3.68 -8.60
CA GLU A 14 -7.27 3.89 -9.23
C GLU A 14 -7.67 2.74 -10.16
N LYS A 15 -8.91 2.30 -9.98
CA LYS A 15 -9.51 1.16 -10.68
C LYS A 15 -10.53 1.59 -11.73
N PRO A 16 -10.87 0.73 -12.68
CA PRO A 16 -11.96 0.97 -13.62
C PRO A 16 -13.28 1.28 -12.93
N ALA A 17 -14.10 2.08 -13.59
CA ALA A 17 -15.50 2.22 -13.25
C ALA A 17 -16.24 0.87 -13.47
N ALA A 18 -17.37 0.68 -12.77
CA ALA A 18 -18.17 -0.53 -12.95
C ALA A 18 -18.69 -0.70 -14.38
N LYS A 19 -18.88 0.40 -15.10
CA LYS A 19 -19.29 0.43 -16.52
C LYS A 19 -18.64 1.62 -17.22
N GLY A 20 -18.27 1.45 -18.48
CA GLY A 20 -17.73 2.52 -19.32
C GLY A 20 -16.24 2.84 -19.05
N SER A 21 -15.84 4.01 -19.54
CA SER A 21 -14.45 4.53 -19.33
C SER A 21 -14.32 5.24 -17.98
N PRO A 22 -13.08 5.32 -17.43
CA PRO A 22 -11.84 4.74 -17.96
C PRO A 22 -11.76 3.24 -17.75
N HIS A 23 -11.16 2.53 -18.72
CA HIS A 23 -10.89 1.10 -18.62
C HIS A 23 -9.54 0.85 -17.94
N GLY A 24 -9.42 -0.33 -17.27
CA GLY A 24 -8.13 -0.82 -16.82
C GLY A 24 -7.24 -1.22 -18.01
N VAL A 25 -5.95 -1.07 -17.84
CA VAL A 25 -4.94 -1.47 -18.82
C VAL A 25 -3.79 -2.19 -18.11
N ASP A 26 -3.32 -3.26 -18.70
CA ASP A 26 -2.13 -3.96 -18.20
C ASP A 26 -0.85 -3.13 -18.46
N ILE A 27 0.30 -3.62 -18.01
CA ILE A 27 1.58 -2.96 -18.18
C ILE A 27 1.99 -2.75 -19.67
N ASN A 28 1.38 -3.49 -20.59
CA ASN A 28 1.62 -3.38 -22.03
C ASN A 28 0.60 -2.45 -22.71
N GLY A 29 -0.33 -1.84 -21.96
CA GLY A 29 -1.38 -0.97 -22.47
C GLY A 29 -2.59 -1.70 -23.05
N LYS A 30 -2.68 -3.03 -22.91
CA LYS A 30 -3.84 -3.81 -23.32
C LYS A 30 -4.95 -3.65 -22.28
N GLN A 31 -6.19 -3.50 -22.75
CA GLN A 31 -7.36 -3.40 -21.88
C GLN A 31 -7.51 -4.66 -21.01
N ASP A 32 -7.64 -4.45 -19.70
CA ASP A 32 -7.85 -5.49 -18.71
C ASP A 32 -8.69 -4.96 -17.55
N PRO A 33 -9.86 -5.55 -17.25
CA PRO A 33 -10.75 -5.09 -16.18
C PRO A 33 -10.18 -5.30 -14.77
N GLU A 34 -9.18 -6.17 -14.59
CA GLU A 34 -8.56 -6.44 -13.30
C GLU A 34 -7.36 -5.54 -13.01
N SER A 35 -6.92 -4.78 -14.01
CA SER A 35 -5.78 -3.86 -13.96
C SER A 35 -6.15 -2.44 -13.54
N LEU A 36 -5.14 -1.62 -13.28
CA LEU A 36 -5.26 -0.18 -13.01
C LEU A 36 -5.74 0.58 -14.26
N ILE A 37 -6.45 1.70 -14.05
CA ILE A 37 -6.64 2.68 -15.12
C ILE A 37 -5.36 3.51 -15.33
N PRO A 38 -5.22 4.28 -16.45
CA PRO A 38 -4.04 5.11 -16.68
C PRO A 38 -3.69 6.05 -15.51
N LEU A 39 -4.70 6.63 -14.84
CA LEU A 39 -4.48 7.45 -13.64
C LEU A 39 -3.87 6.64 -12.48
N GLY A 40 -4.30 5.39 -12.32
CA GLY A 40 -3.73 4.47 -11.32
C GLY A 40 -2.26 4.14 -11.60
N TRP A 41 -1.87 3.98 -12.87
CA TRP A 41 -0.49 3.81 -13.27
C TRP A 41 0.36 5.08 -13.02
N GLN A 42 -0.21 6.27 -13.20
CA GLN A 42 0.45 7.52 -12.81
C GLN A 42 0.70 7.57 -11.30
N ARG A 43 -0.30 7.18 -10.48
CA ARG A 43 -0.11 7.06 -9.02
C ARG A 43 0.96 6.02 -8.68
N ALA A 44 0.95 4.85 -9.30
CA ALA A 44 1.96 3.81 -9.09
C ALA A 44 3.39 4.32 -9.37
N GLY A 45 3.58 5.08 -10.46
CA GLY A 45 4.84 5.76 -10.77
C GLY A 45 5.21 6.82 -9.71
N GLY A 46 4.22 7.61 -9.26
CA GLY A 46 4.40 8.59 -8.18
C GLY A 46 4.81 7.93 -6.85
N LEU A 47 4.21 6.78 -6.51
CA LEU A 47 4.57 6.01 -5.31
C LEU A 47 6.02 5.52 -5.36
N ALA A 48 6.53 5.15 -6.54
CA ALA A 48 7.93 4.76 -6.67
C ALA A 48 8.88 5.89 -6.24
N THR A 49 8.61 7.13 -6.64
CA THR A 49 9.41 8.28 -6.22
C THR A 49 9.15 8.68 -4.77
N LEU A 50 7.93 8.47 -4.26
CA LEU A 50 7.59 8.75 -2.86
C LEU A 50 8.36 7.84 -1.90
N PHE A 51 8.50 6.56 -2.23
CA PHE A 51 9.18 5.56 -1.39
C PHE A 51 10.67 5.38 -1.70
N ALA A 52 11.14 5.86 -2.84
CA ALA A 52 12.54 5.83 -3.23
C ALA A 52 12.96 7.12 -3.94
N PRO A 53 12.94 8.27 -3.24
CA PRO A 53 13.33 9.53 -3.82
C PRO A 53 14.79 9.51 -4.26
N SER A 54 15.09 9.97 -5.48
CA SER A 54 16.42 9.94 -6.09
C SER A 54 17.47 10.74 -5.32
N ASN A 55 17.02 11.80 -4.63
CA ASN A 55 17.88 12.65 -3.78
C ASN A 55 17.98 12.15 -2.33
N GLY A 56 17.33 11.01 -1.98
CA GLY A 56 17.30 10.46 -0.63
C GLY A 56 16.45 11.26 0.39
N GLN A 57 15.75 12.31 -0.07
CA GLN A 57 14.93 13.16 0.82
C GLN A 57 13.45 12.78 0.69
N PHE A 58 12.91 12.21 1.76
CA PHE A 58 11.49 11.88 1.82
C PHE A 58 10.63 13.12 2.05
N LYS A 59 9.46 13.15 1.42
CA LYS A 59 8.45 14.21 1.58
C LYS A 59 7.95 14.35 3.04
N SER A 60 8.00 13.28 3.80
CA SER A 60 7.67 13.23 5.23
C SER A 60 8.70 12.38 5.95
N ALA A 61 9.10 12.79 7.16
CA ALA A 61 9.99 12.02 8.04
C ALA A 61 9.38 10.65 8.47
N GLN A 62 8.07 10.47 8.30
CA GLN A 62 7.38 9.22 8.58
C GLN A 62 7.54 8.18 7.46
N LEU A 63 7.92 8.60 6.24
CA LEU A 63 8.17 7.71 5.12
C LEU A 63 9.60 7.15 5.19
N ALA A 64 9.77 5.95 4.64
CA ALA A 64 11.08 5.30 4.57
C ALA A 64 11.19 4.43 3.32
N LYS A 65 12.40 4.11 2.91
CA LYS A 65 12.68 3.24 1.77
C LYS A 65 12.34 1.79 2.11
N PRO A 66 11.39 1.13 1.41
CA PRO A 66 11.02 -0.25 1.67
C PRO A 66 12.16 -1.23 1.37
N GLN A 67 12.25 -2.27 2.18
CA GLN A 67 13.13 -3.42 2.02
C GLN A 67 12.33 -4.69 1.70
N PHE A 68 11.03 -4.67 2.01
CA PHE A 68 10.10 -5.76 1.75
C PHE A 68 8.83 -5.19 1.10
N LEU A 69 8.35 -5.86 0.06
CA LEU A 69 7.14 -5.47 -0.68
C LEU A 69 6.13 -6.61 -0.64
N PHE A 70 4.91 -6.31 -0.21
CA PHE A 70 3.80 -7.25 -0.19
C PHE A 70 2.61 -6.68 -0.94
N ALA A 71 1.90 -7.53 -1.65
CA ALA A 71 0.63 -7.17 -2.26
C ALA A 71 -0.32 -8.36 -2.21
N SER A 72 -1.63 -8.10 -2.26
CA SER A 72 -2.61 -9.16 -2.43
C SER A 72 -2.32 -9.95 -3.71
N GLY A 73 -2.22 -11.25 -3.56
CA GLY A 73 -2.07 -12.16 -4.69
C GLY A 73 -3.41 -12.40 -5.42
N VAL A 74 -3.32 -12.92 -6.64
CA VAL A 74 -4.47 -13.38 -7.43
C VAL A 74 -4.88 -14.77 -6.96
N GLY A 75 -6.17 -14.99 -6.71
CA GLY A 75 -6.67 -16.28 -6.26
C GLY A 75 -8.17 -16.32 -6.08
N LYS A 76 -8.65 -17.32 -5.35
CA LYS A 76 -10.08 -17.69 -5.23
C LYS A 76 -11.03 -16.51 -4.92
N HIS A 77 -10.59 -15.52 -4.17
CA HIS A 77 -11.45 -14.43 -3.69
C HIS A 77 -11.22 -13.10 -4.42
N SER A 78 -10.22 -13.01 -5.28
CA SER A 78 -9.93 -11.82 -6.08
C SER A 78 -9.03 -12.15 -7.27
N ASN A 79 -9.44 -11.75 -8.47
CA ASN A 79 -8.62 -11.78 -9.68
C ASN A 79 -7.84 -10.46 -9.89
N SER A 80 -7.97 -9.51 -8.96
CA SER A 80 -7.41 -8.17 -9.11
C SER A 80 -5.90 -8.19 -9.16
N LEU A 81 -5.33 -7.63 -10.22
CA LEU A 81 -3.90 -7.37 -10.37
C LEU A 81 -3.49 -6.04 -9.71
N ARG A 82 -4.46 -5.18 -9.44
CA ARG A 82 -4.23 -3.78 -8.99
C ARG A 82 -3.31 -3.62 -7.78
N PRO A 83 -3.39 -4.43 -6.72
CA PRO A 83 -2.45 -4.29 -5.59
C PRO A 83 -0.99 -4.49 -6.02
N GLN A 84 -0.71 -5.51 -6.84
CA GLN A 84 0.64 -5.77 -7.34
C GLN A 84 1.08 -4.65 -8.30
N GLU A 85 0.24 -4.27 -9.26
CA GLU A 85 0.51 -3.20 -10.22
C GLU A 85 0.80 -1.87 -9.54
N THR A 86 0.11 -1.57 -8.43
CA THR A 86 0.32 -0.32 -7.65
C THR A 86 1.76 -0.16 -7.18
N ILE A 87 2.43 -1.24 -6.79
CA ILE A 87 3.80 -1.19 -6.28
C ILE A 87 4.83 -1.79 -7.24
N THR A 88 4.42 -2.20 -8.45
CA THR A 88 5.33 -2.70 -9.50
C THR A 88 6.41 -1.68 -9.87
N PRO A 89 6.12 -0.39 -10.12
CA PRO A 89 7.17 0.59 -10.39
C PRO A 89 8.14 0.77 -9.20
N THR A 90 7.63 0.68 -7.96
CA THR A 90 8.48 0.72 -6.76
C THR A 90 9.38 -0.51 -6.68
N SER A 91 8.84 -1.70 -6.95
CA SER A 91 9.59 -2.96 -7.01
C SER A 91 10.73 -2.90 -8.03
N GLN A 92 10.44 -2.43 -9.24
CA GLN A 92 11.43 -2.27 -10.31
C GLN A 92 12.53 -1.27 -9.94
N LEU A 93 12.16 -0.10 -9.39
CA LEU A 93 13.10 0.93 -8.98
C LEU A 93 14.03 0.47 -7.86
N LEU A 94 13.51 -0.32 -6.92
CA LEU A 94 14.26 -0.81 -5.75
C LEU A 94 15.02 -2.11 -6.02
N GLY A 95 14.64 -2.88 -7.05
CA GLY A 95 15.12 -4.23 -7.26
C GLY A 95 14.64 -5.22 -6.19
N VAL A 96 13.48 -4.96 -5.58
CA VAL A 96 12.89 -5.78 -4.51
C VAL A 96 11.65 -6.49 -5.06
N ALA A 97 11.61 -7.81 -4.97
CA ALA A 97 10.47 -8.60 -5.45
C ALA A 97 9.22 -8.37 -4.59
N ILE A 98 8.05 -8.40 -5.22
CA ILE A 98 6.76 -8.34 -4.54
C ILE A 98 6.39 -9.75 -4.06
N ASP A 99 6.12 -9.91 -2.77
CA ASP A 99 5.52 -11.13 -2.22
C ASP A 99 3.99 -11.06 -2.36
N GLY A 100 3.45 -11.81 -3.29
CA GLY A 100 2.01 -11.97 -3.54
C GLY A 100 1.44 -13.28 -2.99
N SER A 101 2.09 -13.94 -2.07
CA SER A 101 1.68 -15.27 -1.57
C SER A 101 0.48 -15.23 -0.62
N CYS A 102 0.17 -14.09 0.00
CA CYS A 102 -1.05 -13.89 0.76
C CYS A 102 -2.18 -13.40 -0.17
N LEU A 103 -3.33 -14.05 -0.08
CA LEU A 103 -4.51 -13.75 -0.89
C LEU A 103 -5.51 -12.91 -0.09
N LYS A 104 -6.45 -12.26 -0.77
CA LYS A 104 -7.62 -11.66 -0.12
C LYS A 104 -8.33 -12.69 0.76
N GLY A 105 -8.67 -12.30 2.00
CA GLY A 105 -9.19 -13.18 3.05
C GLY A 105 -8.11 -13.79 3.95
N GLN A 106 -6.82 -13.48 3.70
CA GLN A 106 -5.68 -13.94 4.50
C GLN A 106 -4.97 -12.78 5.24
N GLU A 107 -5.69 -11.72 5.58
CA GLU A 107 -5.15 -10.50 6.19
C GLU A 107 -4.43 -10.77 7.51
N ALA A 108 -4.95 -11.68 8.34
CA ALA A 108 -4.30 -12.07 9.59
C ALA A 108 -2.96 -12.79 9.35
N ALA A 109 -2.89 -13.65 8.33
CA ALA A 109 -1.66 -14.33 7.95
C ALA A 109 -0.62 -13.33 7.39
N LEU A 110 -1.06 -12.37 6.56
CA LEU A 110 -0.22 -11.28 6.09
C LEU A 110 0.33 -10.47 7.28
N ALA A 111 -0.54 -10.03 8.20
CA ALA A 111 -0.10 -9.26 9.37
C ALA A 111 0.94 -10.02 10.21
N ALA A 112 0.73 -11.31 10.46
CA ALA A 112 1.68 -12.15 11.18
C ALA A 112 3.05 -12.24 10.49
N ARG A 113 3.10 -12.19 9.15
CA ARG A 113 4.36 -12.23 8.39
C ARG A 113 5.07 -10.89 8.38
N ILE A 114 4.36 -9.80 8.12
CA ILE A 114 4.98 -8.48 7.96
C ILE A 114 5.54 -7.94 9.27
N VAL A 115 4.96 -8.28 10.42
CA VAL A 115 5.51 -7.89 11.73
C VAL A 115 6.83 -8.63 12.09
N GLN A 116 7.15 -9.72 11.39
CA GLN A 116 8.43 -10.44 11.56
C GLN A 116 9.56 -9.88 10.67
N CYS A 117 9.25 -8.96 9.75
CA CYS A 117 10.26 -8.38 8.89
C CYS A 117 11.17 -7.43 9.67
N ALA A 118 12.48 -7.67 9.63
CA ALA A 118 13.48 -6.84 10.31
C ALA A 118 13.86 -5.61 9.45
N GLY A 119 12.88 -4.75 9.13
CA GLY A 119 13.12 -3.56 8.31
C GLY A 119 11.84 -2.86 7.92
N VAL A 120 11.90 -2.12 6.81
CA VAL A 120 10.78 -1.34 6.30
C VAL A 120 9.96 -2.16 5.31
N VAL A 121 8.68 -2.32 5.59
CA VAL A 121 7.70 -3.04 4.77
C VAL A 121 6.79 -2.06 4.06
N LEU A 122 6.49 -2.30 2.78
CA LEU A 122 5.40 -1.66 2.06
C LEU A 122 4.38 -2.72 1.64
N VAL A 123 3.11 -2.47 1.92
CA VAL A 123 1.97 -3.32 1.57
C VAL A 123 1.03 -2.55 0.66
N ALA A 124 0.58 -3.18 -0.44
CA ALA A 124 -0.55 -2.70 -1.24
C ALA A 124 -1.72 -3.69 -1.14
N TRP A 125 -2.89 -3.20 -0.74
CA TRP A 125 -4.06 -4.06 -0.47
C TRP A 125 -5.38 -3.42 -0.89
N GLU A 126 -6.48 -4.19 -0.80
CA GLU A 126 -7.83 -3.67 -0.98
C GLU A 126 -8.27 -2.84 0.24
N HIS A 127 -8.85 -1.66 -0.04
CA HIS A 127 -9.22 -0.70 1.02
C HIS A 127 -10.19 -1.26 2.07
N GLN A 128 -11.04 -2.22 1.67
CA GLN A 128 -12.02 -2.83 2.58
C GLN A 128 -11.36 -3.66 3.69
N ASP A 129 -10.19 -4.23 3.38
CA ASP A 129 -9.51 -5.21 4.23
C ASP A 129 -8.27 -4.60 4.94
N ILE A 130 -7.84 -3.39 4.55
CA ILE A 130 -6.73 -2.68 5.23
C ILE A 130 -6.98 -2.49 6.74
N PRO A 131 -8.19 -2.11 7.20
CA PRO A 131 -8.45 -2.02 8.64
C PRO A 131 -8.25 -3.35 9.38
N THR A 132 -8.56 -4.48 8.75
CA THR A 132 -8.35 -5.82 9.33
C THR A 132 -6.85 -6.10 9.51
N ILE A 133 -6.01 -5.78 8.51
CA ILE A 133 -4.55 -5.90 8.61
C ILE A 133 -4.02 -5.01 9.74
N ALA A 134 -4.47 -3.75 9.78
CA ALA A 134 -4.06 -2.77 10.78
C ALA A 134 -4.42 -3.20 12.21
N ASN A 135 -5.64 -3.69 12.41
CA ASN A 135 -6.11 -4.21 13.69
C ASN A 135 -5.26 -5.39 14.17
N ALA A 136 -4.88 -6.29 13.25
CA ALA A 136 -4.01 -7.42 13.58
C ALA A 136 -2.59 -6.97 13.96
N ILE A 137 -2.03 -5.94 13.30
CA ILE A 137 -0.73 -5.34 13.65
C ILE A 137 -0.77 -4.70 15.04
N LEU A 138 -1.86 -3.98 15.35
CA LEU A 138 -2.01 -3.20 16.59
C LEU A 138 -2.53 -4.02 17.77
N GLY A 139 -3.14 -5.19 17.51
CA GLY A 139 -3.80 -6.00 18.51
C GLY A 139 -5.11 -5.38 19.07
N ASN A 140 -5.70 -4.41 18.36
CA ASN A 140 -6.97 -3.79 18.74
C ASN A 140 -7.67 -3.18 17.50
N SER A 141 -8.96 -2.86 17.65
CA SER A 141 -9.80 -2.27 16.58
C SER A 141 -10.27 -0.84 16.88
N THR A 142 -9.57 -0.14 17.77
CA THR A 142 -9.98 1.20 18.24
C THR A 142 -9.00 2.31 17.84
N THR A 143 -7.83 1.95 17.34
CA THR A 143 -6.76 2.91 17.02
C THR A 143 -6.85 3.46 15.61
N VAL A 144 -7.32 2.65 14.65
CA VAL A 144 -7.41 3.04 13.24
C VAL A 144 -8.86 3.24 12.81
N PRO A 145 -9.11 4.06 11.77
CA PRO A 145 -10.41 4.11 11.12
C PRO A 145 -10.84 2.70 10.67
N GLN A 146 -12.06 2.29 11.00
CA GLN A 146 -12.56 0.96 10.65
C GLN A 146 -13.15 0.91 9.22
N LYS A 147 -13.18 2.03 8.53
CA LYS A 147 -13.61 2.15 7.14
C LYS A 147 -12.66 3.05 6.37
N TRP A 148 -12.08 2.49 5.31
CA TRP A 148 -11.35 3.29 4.32
C TRP A 148 -12.34 3.72 3.22
N PRO A 149 -12.53 5.04 2.98
CA PRO A 149 -13.47 5.52 1.97
C PRO A 149 -13.13 5.03 0.56
N GLY A 150 -14.17 4.68 -0.21
CA GLY A 150 -14.01 4.05 -1.52
C GLY A 150 -13.44 4.97 -2.61
N ASP A 151 -13.41 6.27 -2.38
CA ASP A 151 -12.88 7.32 -3.24
C ASP A 151 -11.47 7.80 -2.85
N ARG A 152 -10.92 7.33 -1.71
CA ARG A 152 -9.59 7.72 -1.22
C ARG A 152 -8.53 6.71 -1.67
N PHE A 153 -7.56 7.18 -2.48
CA PHE A 153 -6.41 6.42 -2.97
C PHE A 153 -5.08 7.02 -2.50
N ASP A 154 -5.12 8.16 -1.85
CA ASP A 154 -4.07 9.13 -1.64
C ASP A 154 -3.47 9.12 -0.23
N LEU A 155 -3.53 8.01 0.48
CA LEU A 155 -3.02 7.86 1.84
C LEU A 155 -1.99 6.74 1.96
N VAL A 156 -1.06 6.95 2.89
CA VAL A 156 -0.18 5.92 3.43
C VAL A 156 -0.49 5.78 4.91
N TRP A 157 -0.88 4.59 5.35
CA TRP A 157 -0.96 4.25 6.77
C TRP A 157 0.41 3.77 7.24
N ILE A 158 0.89 4.34 8.34
CA ILE A 158 2.22 4.09 8.89
C ILE A 158 2.08 3.42 10.26
N PHE A 159 2.86 2.38 10.48
CA PHE A 159 2.99 1.69 11.74
C PHE A 159 4.47 1.66 12.12
N ASP A 160 4.84 2.45 13.14
CA ASP A 160 6.20 2.54 13.65
C ASP A 160 6.35 1.68 14.88
N LEU A 161 7.28 0.72 14.86
CA LEU A 161 7.56 -0.12 16.03
C LEU A 161 8.34 0.67 17.07
N ASN A 162 7.78 0.82 18.25
CA ASN A 162 8.49 1.29 19.43
C ASN A 162 9.29 0.13 20.03
N ALA A 163 10.61 0.15 19.86
CA ALA A 163 11.48 -0.93 20.30
C ALA A 163 11.48 -1.13 21.85
N ALA A 164 11.19 -0.07 22.62
CA ALA A 164 11.15 -0.15 24.08
C ALA A 164 9.89 -0.86 24.60
N THR A 165 8.77 -0.75 23.88
CA THR A 165 7.48 -1.31 24.31
C THR A 165 7.05 -2.52 23.48
N GLY A 166 7.68 -2.76 22.34
CA GLY A 166 7.26 -3.77 21.37
C GLY A 166 5.91 -3.47 20.69
N LYS A 167 5.40 -2.25 20.82
CA LYS A 167 4.09 -1.86 20.26
C LYS A 167 4.24 -0.95 19.05
N TYR A 168 3.33 -1.08 18.10
CA TYR A 168 3.25 -0.18 16.94
C TYR A 168 2.44 1.07 17.28
N ALA A 169 2.96 2.22 16.83
CA ALA A 169 2.23 3.49 16.81
C ALA A 169 1.68 3.73 15.40
N PHE A 170 0.45 4.21 15.30
CA PHE A 170 -0.24 4.50 14.05
C PHE A 170 -0.18 5.97 13.69
N SER A 171 0.03 6.25 12.41
CA SER A 171 -0.15 7.57 11.82
C SER A 171 -0.53 7.47 10.34
N GLN A 172 -0.92 8.59 9.72
CA GLN A 172 -1.30 8.66 8.32
C GLN A 172 -0.51 9.75 7.60
N VAL A 173 -0.07 9.49 6.39
CA VAL A 173 0.61 10.46 5.52
C VAL A 173 -0.16 10.59 4.21
N PRO A 174 -0.73 11.77 3.88
CA PRO A 174 -1.28 12.04 2.56
C PRO A 174 -0.20 11.99 1.48
N GLN A 175 -0.47 11.26 0.40
CA GLN A 175 0.50 11.06 -0.69
C GLN A 175 0.76 12.35 -1.47
N MET A 176 -0.30 13.12 -1.77
CA MET A 176 -0.22 14.37 -2.55
C MET A 176 0.57 14.21 -3.86
N LEU A 177 0.25 13.17 -4.62
CA LEU A 177 0.93 12.79 -5.85
C LEU A 177 0.20 13.28 -7.09
N LEU A 178 -1.14 13.32 -7.05
CA LEU A 178 -1.97 13.67 -8.19
C LEU A 178 -2.86 14.87 -7.85
N ALA A 179 -3.28 15.58 -8.88
CA ALA A 179 -4.29 16.64 -8.74
C ALA A 179 -5.58 16.06 -8.14
N GLY A 180 -6.11 16.70 -7.10
CA GLY A 180 -7.30 16.25 -6.38
C GLY A 180 -6.98 15.40 -5.13
N ASP A 181 -5.72 15.04 -4.88
CA ASP A 181 -5.34 14.39 -3.63
C ASP A 181 -5.65 15.30 -2.43
N SER A 182 -6.23 14.73 -1.39
CA SER A 182 -6.58 15.45 -0.16
C SER A 182 -5.41 15.48 0.82
N PRO A 183 -5.09 16.65 1.41
CA PRO A 183 -4.10 16.75 2.47
C PRO A 183 -4.60 16.21 3.81
N THR A 184 -5.88 15.83 3.91
CA THR A 184 -6.52 15.45 5.17
C THR A 184 -6.53 13.93 5.35
N PRO A 185 -6.02 13.39 6.47
CA PRO A 185 -6.21 12.00 6.87
C PRO A 185 -7.70 11.60 6.91
N ILE A 186 -7.96 10.31 6.87
CA ILE A 186 -9.33 9.77 7.10
C ILE A 186 -9.54 9.52 8.59
N ALA A 187 -10.81 9.73 9.03
CA ALA A 187 -11.25 9.54 10.40
C ALA A 187 -11.85 8.16 10.63
#